data_147a5b701fab317e344e9db5e029821b
#
_entry.id   147a5b701fab317e344e9db5e029821b
#
_cell.length_a   1.000
_cell.length_b   1.000
_cell.length_c   1.000
_cell.angle_alpha   90.00
_cell.angle_beta   90.00
_cell.angle_gamma   90.00
#
_symmetry.space_group_name_H-M   'P 1'
#
loop_
_entity.id
_entity.type
_entity.pdbx_description
1 polymer ?
#
loop_
_entity_poly.entity_id
_entity_poly.type
_entity_poly.pdbx_seq_one_letter_code
_entity_poly.pdbx_strand_id
1 'polypeptide(L)'
;MTDNGALLFDGASRKQAAMWLSLTYPEHGLRPLLHGTPYEPLADIGPIMLEAAPGSHLHSAWSQGDAGLEHTVWLATDLPWDQLYNSLQRRLRVLSPDGREFWLRLADAQPLHMAWQAQCQWPQGFWHGITEVWLPTPGGPLPTWSNATPEIDCTAAIQGINAQITLDWPLLEALARDKNNTQEIAV
;
A
#
# COMPACT_ATOMS: atom_id res chain seq x y z
N MET A 1 -19.54 -8.73 3.16
CA MET A 1 -19.38 -7.28 2.91
C MET A 1 -18.33 -6.77 3.87
N THR A 2 -17.21 -6.32 3.36
CA THR A 2 -16.15 -5.73 4.17
C THR A 2 -16.60 -4.32 4.56
N ASP A 3 -16.89 -4.10 5.83
CA ASP A 3 -17.32 -2.79 6.33
C ASP A 3 -16.12 -1.88 6.67
N ASN A 4 -14.89 -2.40 6.54
CA ASN A 4 -13.67 -1.71 6.88
C ASN A 4 -12.81 -1.44 5.65
N GLY A 5 -12.08 -0.33 5.69
CA GLY A 5 -11.13 0.03 4.65
C GLY A 5 -10.01 0.89 5.19
N ALA A 6 -8.89 0.87 4.51
CA ALA A 6 -7.73 1.69 4.83
C ALA A 6 -7.20 2.38 3.59
N LEU A 7 -6.74 3.61 3.73
CA LEU A 7 -6.00 4.34 2.73
C LEU A 7 -4.51 4.33 3.10
N LEU A 8 -3.67 3.98 2.15
CA LEU A 8 -2.22 4.10 2.30
C LEU A 8 -1.73 5.35 1.58
N PHE A 9 -1.04 6.20 2.31
CA PHE A 9 -0.47 7.46 1.83
C PHE A 9 1.06 7.40 1.88
N ASP A 10 1.72 7.75 0.80
CA ASP A 10 3.19 7.86 0.77
C ASP A 10 3.64 9.20 1.39
N GLY A 11 4.21 9.13 2.58
CA GLY A 11 4.69 10.32 3.29
C GLY A 11 5.77 11.10 2.53
N ALA A 12 6.54 10.43 1.67
CA ALA A 12 7.55 11.08 0.85
C ALA A 12 6.96 12.00 -0.23
N SER A 13 5.68 11.79 -0.61
CA SER A 13 5.01 12.58 -1.63
C SER A 13 4.69 14.01 -1.20
N ARG A 14 4.72 14.30 0.11
CA ARG A 14 4.33 15.60 0.67
C ARG A 14 5.11 15.93 1.95
N LYS A 15 5.63 17.15 2.04
CA LYS A 15 6.23 17.62 3.29
C LYS A 15 5.19 17.67 4.42
N GLN A 16 5.58 17.20 5.60
CA GLN A 16 4.70 17.15 6.79
C GLN A 16 3.37 16.40 6.52
N ALA A 17 3.45 15.28 5.80
CA ALA A 17 2.30 14.52 5.34
C ALA A 17 1.34 14.16 6.48
N ALA A 18 1.85 13.64 7.60
CA ALA A 18 1.03 13.24 8.75
C ALA A 18 0.26 14.44 9.33
N MET A 19 0.91 15.61 9.44
CA MET A 19 0.25 16.81 9.94
C MET A 19 -0.83 17.30 8.96
N TRP A 20 -0.53 17.34 7.67
CA TRP A 20 -1.51 17.72 6.65
C TRP A 20 -2.73 16.79 6.66
N LEU A 21 -2.52 15.49 6.72
CA LEU A 21 -3.60 14.50 6.78
C LEU A 21 -4.46 14.68 8.04
N SER A 22 -3.84 14.88 9.21
CA SER A 22 -4.56 15.12 10.46
C SER A 22 -5.39 16.39 10.46
N LEU A 23 -4.94 17.43 9.76
CA LEU A 23 -5.68 18.69 9.64
C LEU A 23 -6.79 18.61 8.59
N THR A 24 -6.57 17.87 7.50
CA THR A 24 -7.53 17.78 6.40
C THR A 24 -8.61 16.74 6.68
N TYR A 25 -8.25 15.64 7.33
CA TYR A 25 -9.13 14.50 7.64
C TYR A 25 -9.09 14.14 9.13
N PRO A 26 -9.46 15.07 10.04
CA PRO A 26 -9.29 14.91 11.48
C PRO A 26 -10.12 13.78 12.10
N GLU A 27 -11.15 13.33 11.41
CA GLU A 27 -12.06 12.28 11.87
C GLU A 27 -11.54 10.86 11.60
N HIS A 28 -10.42 10.75 10.86
CA HIS A 28 -9.87 9.46 10.43
C HIS A 28 -8.65 9.10 11.28
N GLY A 29 -8.64 7.88 11.83
CA GLY A 29 -7.48 7.34 12.51
C GLY A 29 -6.27 7.32 11.56
N LEU A 30 -5.13 7.83 12.04
CA LEU A 30 -3.89 7.94 11.27
C LEU A 30 -2.76 7.26 12.02
N ARG A 31 -1.98 6.41 11.31
CA ARG A 31 -0.85 5.71 11.90
C ARG A 31 0.28 5.49 10.88
N PRO A 32 1.44 6.16 11.05
CA PRO A 32 2.61 5.88 10.24
C PRO A 32 3.10 4.44 10.45
N LEU A 33 3.37 3.72 9.36
CA LEU A 33 3.75 2.29 9.45
C LEU A 33 5.17 2.06 10.00
N LEU A 34 6.02 3.08 10.06
CA LEU A 34 7.36 2.96 10.63
C LEU A 34 7.42 3.24 12.14
N HIS A 35 6.32 3.67 12.76
CA HIS A 35 6.27 3.83 14.22
C HIS A 35 6.49 2.50 14.95
N GLY A 36 7.21 2.53 16.05
CA GLY A 36 7.54 1.33 16.82
C GLY A 36 8.54 0.40 16.15
N THR A 37 9.22 0.86 15.11
CA THR A 37 10.28 0.13 14.41
C THR A 37 11.62 0.84 14.54
N PRO A 38 12.76 0.19 14.22
CA PRO A 38 14.07 0.87 14.15
C PRO A 38 14.12 2.03 13.15
N TYR A 39 13.14 2.15 12.26
CA TYR A 39 13.02 3.19 11.24
C TYR A 39 12.06 4.33 11.62
N GLU A 40 11.65 4.40 12.88
CA GLU A 40 10.74 5.45 13.37
C GLU A 40 11.23 6.88 13.06
N PRO A 41 12.53 7.21 13.03
CA PRO A 41 12.99 8.53 12.58
C PRO A 41 12.58 8.90 11.14
N LEU A 42 12.19 7.93 10.32
CA LEU A 42 11.71 8.11 8.94
C LEU A 42 10.18 8.04 8.83
N ALA A 43 9.44 8.01 9.93
CA ALA A 43 8.00 7.81 9.94
C ALA A 43 7.23 8.87 9.12
N ASP A 44 7.71 10.11 9.10
CA ASP A 44 7.07 11.21 8.37
C ASP A 44 7.20 11.09 6.83
N ILE A 45 8.19 10.35 6.36
CA ILE A 45 8.41 10.12 4.93
C ILE A 45 8.08 8.69 4.50
N GLY A 46 7.76 7.82 5.45
CA GLY A 46 7.31 6.46 5.21
C GLY A 46 5.82 6.38 4.86
N PRO A 47 5.32 5.17 4.66
CA PRO A 47 3.89 4.95 4.42
C PRO A 47 3.05 5.25 5.67
N ILE A 48 1.92 5.93 5.45
CA ILE A 48 0.97 6.30 6.49
C ILE A 48 -0.35 5.58 6.20
N MET A 49 -0.88 4.89 7.20
CA MET A 49 -2.17 4.21 7.13
C MET A 49 -3.24 5.10 7.76
N LEU A 50 -4.38 5.29 7.06
CA LEU A 50 -5.56 5.99 7.57
C LEU A 50 -6.77 5.06 7.53
N GLU A 51 -7.64 5.17 8.53
CA GLU A 51 -8.96 4.55 8.47
C GLU A 51 -9.80 5.20 7.38
N ALA A 52 -10.30 4.41 6.45
CA ALA A 52 -11.09 4.87 5.32
C ALA A 52 -12.17 3.84 4.97
N ALA A 53 -13.13 3.66 5.87
CA ALA A 53 -14.26 2.77 5.62
C ALA A 53 -15.01 3.18 4.34
N PRO A 54 -15.60 2.23 3.61
CA PRO A 54 -16.40 2.53 2.43
C PRO A 54 -17.48 3.58 2.73
N GLY A 55 -17.56 4.62 1.91
CA GLY A 55 -18.51 5.72 2.09
C GLY A 55 -18.12 6.78 3.14
N SER A 56 -17.00 6.62 3.84
CA SER A 56 -16.47 7.65 4.74
C SER A 56 -16.03 8.90 3.97
N HIS A 57 -15.84 10.01 4.67
CA HIS A 57 -15.37 11.26 4.05
C HIS A 57 -14.05 11.08 3.29
N LEU A 58 -13.05 10.43 3.90
CA LEU A 58 -11.76 10.17 3.25
C LEU A 58 -11.89 9.24 2.04
N HIS A 59 -12.68 8.15 2.17
CA HIS A 59 -12.94 7.25 1.04
C HIS A 59 -13.62 7.97 -0.12
N SER A 60 -14.60 8.84 0.18
CA SER A 60 -15.30 9.65 -0.83
C SER A 60 -14.39 10.65 -1.50
N ALA A 61 -13.55 11.37 -0.74
CA ALA A 61 -12.56 12.30 -1.27
C ALA A 61 -11.56 11.58 -2.20
N TRP A 62 -11.05 10.42 -1.76
CA TRP A 62 -10.16 9.61 -2.58
C TRP A 62 -10.83 9.12 -3.88
N SER A 63 -12.05 8.61 -3.80
CA SER A 63 -12.78 8.09 -4.96
C SER A 63 -13.16 9.18 -5.97
N GLN A 64 -13.27 10.42 -5.53
CA GLN A 64 -13.53 11.59 -6.38
C GLN A 64 -12.24 12.19 -6.97
N GLY A 65 -11.08 11.71 -6.55
CA GLY A 65 -9.79 12.20 -7.02
C GLY A 65 -9.38 13.54 -6.43
N ASP A 66 -9.71 13.77 -5.15
CA ASP A 66 -9.33 15.00 -4.46
C ASP A 66 -7.83 15.22 -4.47
N ALA A 67 -7.43 16.49 -4.60
CA ALA A 67 -6.04 16.88 -4.72
C ALA A 67 -5.21 16.41 -3.51
N GLY A 68 -4.08 15.80 -3.80
CA GLY A 68 -3.17 15.23 -2.81
C GLY A 68 -3.40 13.75 -2.51
N LEU A 69 -4.46 13.13 -3.06
CA LEU A 69 -4.76 11.71 -2.91
C LEU A 69 -4.51 10.88 -4.20
N GLU A 70 -3.95 11.49 -5.24
CA GLU A 70 -3.85 10.93 -6.59
C GLU A 70 -2.98 9.67 -6.68
N HIS A 71 -2.07 9.47 -5.71
CA HIS A 71 -1.13 8.35 -5.69
C HIS A 71 -1.37 7.38 -4.54
N THR A 72 -2.44 7.56 -3.80
CA THR A 72 -2.76 6.72 -2.65
C THR A 72 -3.42 5.41 -3.06
N VAL A 73 -3.33 4.41 -2.19
CA VAL A 73 -3.87 3.07 -2.41
C VAL A 73 -4.97 2.81 -1.39
N TRP A 74 -6.13 2.36 -1.84
CA TRP A 74 -7.20 1.97 -0.94
C TRP A 74 -7.31 0.44 -0.84
N LEU A 75 -7.50 -0.04 0.38
CA LEU A 75 -7.57 -1.45 0.74
C LEU A 75 -8.91 -1.75 1.40
N ALA A 76 -9.66 -2.70 0.85
CA ALA A 76 -10.77 -3.32 1.58
C ALA A 76 -10.21 -4.40 2.51
N THR A 77 -10.64 -4.43 3.76
CA THR A 77 -10.07 -5.32 4.77
C THR A 77 -11.11 -5.90 5.72
N ASP A 78 -10.89 -7.15 6.14
CA ASP A 78 -11.66 -7.81 7.20
C ASP A 78 -10.94 -7.76 8.55
N LEU A 79 -9.68 -7.29 8.58
CA LEU A 79 -8.91 -7.21 9.81
C LEU A 79 -9.29 -6.01 10.67
N PRO A 80 -9.27 -6.16 12.00
CA PRO A 80 -9.22 -5.03 12.92
C PRO A 80 -8.00 -4.14 12.65
N TRP A 81 -8.12 -2.85 12.96
CA TRP A 81 -7.13 -1.82 12.70
C TRP A 81 -5.69 -2.18 13.12
N ASP A 82 -5.51 -2.65 14.35
CA ASP A 82 -4.18 -3.05 14.85
C ASP A 82 -3.61 -4.28 14.15
N GLN A 83 -4.46 -5.22 13.75
CA GLN A 83 -4.02 -6.41 13.02
C GLN A 83 -3.61 -6.06 11.59
N LEU A 84 -4.37 -5.19 10.92
CA LEU A 84 -4.01 -4.69 9.60
C LEU A 84 -2.67 -3.92 9.64
N TYR A 85 -2.50 -3.06 10.64
CA TYR A 85 -1.25 -2.33 10.86
C TYR A 85 -0.05 -3.27 10.95
N ASN A 86 -0.12 -4.29 11.82
CA ASN A 86 0.94 -5.27 11.99
C ASN A 86 1.17 -6.10 10.71
N SER A 87 0.10 -6.46 10.00
CA SER A 87 0.17 -7.19 8.74
C SER A 87 0.91 -6.37 7.68
N LEU A 88 0.59 -5.08 7.54
CA LEU A 88 1.23 -4.20 6.57
C LEU A 88 2.71 -3.93 6.90
N GLN A 89 3.06 -3.77 8.18
CA GLN A 89 4.46 -3.61 8.59
C GLN A 89 5.35 -4.76 8.10
N ARG A 90 4.88 -6.01 8.19
CA ARG A 90 5.62 -7.19 7.72
C ARG A 90 5.80 -7.26 6.20
N ARG A 91 5.14 -6.39 5.44
CA ARG A 91 5.14 -6.32 3.98
C ARG A 91 5.91 -5.14 3.41
N LEU A 92 6.45 -4.29 4.28
CA LEU A 92 7.24 -3.13 3.84
C LEU A 92 8.61 -3.50 3.31
N ARG A 93 9.17 -4.62 3.75
CA ARG A 93 10.46 -5.15 3.26
C ARG A 93 10.25 -6.55 2.72
N VAL A 94 10.81 -6.79 1.56
CA VAL A 94 10.70 -8.04 0.82
C VAL A 94 12.06 -8.53 0.35
N LEU A 95 12.14 -9.78 -0.03
CA LEU A 95 13.34 -10.42 -0.58
C LEU A 95 13.19 -10.66 -2.07
N SER A 96 14.27 -10.54 -2.81
CA SER A 96 14.39 -11.10 -4.15
C SER A 96 14.76 -12.59 -4.09
N PRO A 97 14.63 -13.34 -5.21
CA PRO A 97 15.02 -14.74 -5.26
C PRO A 97 16.49 -15.01 -4.94
N ASP A 98 17.38 -14.02 -5.11
CA ASP A 98 18.80 -14.10 -4.75
C ASP A 98 19.09 -13.60 -3.32
N GLY A 99 18.04 -13.33 -2.52
CA GLY A 99 18.16 -13.00 -1.09
C GLY A 99 18.46 -11.53 -0.77
N ARG A 100 18.43 -10.63 -1.75
CA ARG A 100 18.56 -9.20 -1.49
C ARG A 100 17.26 -8.63 -0.93
N GLU A 101 17.38 -7.66 -0.01
CA GLU A 101 16.23 -6.98 0.60
C GLU A 101 15.88 -5.70 -0.15
N PHE A 102 14.58 -5.46 -0.29
CA PHE A 102 14.02 -4.26 -0.91
C PHE A 102 12.91 -3.65 -0.06
N TRP A 103 12.81 -2.34 -0.09
CA TRP A 103 11.64 -1.62 0.39
C TRP A 103 10.52 -1.68 -0.64
N LEU A 104 9.34 -2.08 -0.21
CA LEU A 104 8.16 -2.14 -1.05
C LEU A 104 7.30 -0.88 -0.85
N ARG A 105 7.05 -0.14 -1.92
CA ARG A 105 6.26 1.10 -1.90
C ARG A 105 4.77 0.80 -2.01
N LEU A 106 4.20 0.16 -0.97
CA LEU A 106 2.77 -0.21 -0.95
C LEU A 106 1.83 1.00 -0.92
N ALA A 107 2.30 2.16 -0.46
CA ALA A 107 1.50 3.38 -0.35
C ALA A 107 1.56 4.25 -1.61
N ASP A 108 2.28 3.82 -2.65
CA ASP A 108 2.37 4.50 -3.93
C ASP A 108 1.67 3.67 -5.01
N ALA A 109 0.59 4.23 -5.56
CA ALA A 109 -0.18 3.55 -6.59
C ALA A 109 0.60 3.35 -7.90
N GLN A 110 1.63 4.16 -8.19
CA GLN A 110 2.33 4.11 -9.47
C GLN A 110 3.07 2.78 -9.71
N PRO A 111 3.93 2.28 -8.81
CA PRO A 111 4.54 0.96 -8.97
C PRO A 111 3.50 -0.16 -9.04
N LEU A 112 2.43 -0.05 -8.24
CA LEU A 112 1.36 -1.04 -8.24
C LEU A 112 0.60 -1.07 -9.57
N HIS A 113 0.35 0.09 -10.19
CA HIS A 113 -0.21 0.15 -11.55
C HIS A 113 0.67 -0.58 -12.57
N MET A 114 1.99 -0.40 -12.49
CA MET A 114 2.92 -1.09 -13.40
C MET A 114 2.87 -2.61 -13.22
N ALA A 115 2.83 -3.09 -11.98
CA ALA A 115 2.68 -4.52 -11.68
C ALA A 115 1.34 -5.07 -12.18
N TRP A 116 0.26 -4.33 -12.02
CA TRP A 116 -1.07 -4.75 -12.48
C TRP A 116 -1.17 -4.78 -14.01
N GLN A 117 -0.65 -3.76 -14.70
CA GLN A 117 -0.60 -3.72 -16.17
C GLN A 117 0.25 -4.85 -16.75
N ALA A 118 1.33 -5.24 -16.06
CA ALA A 118 2.17 -6.38 -16.43
C ALA A 118 1.54 -7.74 -16.06
N GLN A 119 0.33 -7.74 -15.49
CA GLN A 119 -0.38 -8.94 -15.04
C GLN A 119 0.41 -9.80 -14.04
N CYS A 120 1.26 -9.17 -13.25
CA CYS A 120 2.04 -9.85 -12.22
C CYS A 120 1.14 -10.43 -11.13
N GLN A 121 1.54 -11.59 -10.62
CA GLN A 121 0.87 -12.26 -9.53
C GLN A 121 1.64 -12.04 -8.23
N TRP A 122 0.91 -11.80 -7.15
CA TRP A 122 1.46 -11.75 -5.81
C TRP A 122 1.55 -13.15 -5.21
N PRO A 123 2.53 -13.43 -4.34
CA PRO A 123 2.56 -14.69 -3.61
C PRO A 123 1.28 -14.92 -2.83
N GLN A 124 0.83 -16.15 -2.75
CA GLN A 124 -0.33 -16.50 -1.93
C GLN A 124 -0.09 -16.07 -0.47
N GLY A 125 -1.09 -15.44 0.15
CA GLY A 125 -1.00 -14.91 1.52
C GLY A 125 -0.28 -13.56 1.62
N PHE A 126 0.17 -12.96 0.50
CA PHE A 126 0.73 -11.60 0.53
C PHE A 126 -0.31 -10.59 1.01
N TRP A 127 -1.54 -10.66 0.52
CA TRP A 127 -2.63 -9.75 0.88
C TRP A 127 -3.43 -10.26 2.09
N HIS A 128 -2.76 -10.79 3.13
CA HIS A 128 -3.42 -11.27 4.35
C HIS A 128 -4.31 -10.17 4.97
N GLY A 129 -5.58 -10.52 5.21
CA GLY A 129 -6.59 -9.64 5.77
C GLY A 129 -7.12 -8.57 4.82
N ILE A 130 -6.62 -8.51 3.59
CA ILE A 130 -7.05 -7.59 2.55
C ILE A 130 -7.83 -8.38 1.52
N THR A 131 -9.06 -7.97 1.25
CA THR A 131 -9.95 -8.63 0.30
C THR A 131 -9.85 -8.03 -1.09
N GLU A 132 -9.59 -6.72 -1.19
CA GLU A 132 -9.43 -6.02 -2.45
C GLU A 132 -8.41 -4.90 -2.34
N VAL A 133 -7.67 -4.68 -3.42
CA VAL A 133 -6.75 -3.55 -3.61
C VAL A 133 -7.28 -2.68 -4.73
N TRP A 134 -7.43 -1.40 -4.46
CA TRP A 134 -7.93 -0.41 -5.40
C TRP A 134 -6.91 0.68 -5.65
N LEU A 135 -6.73 1.03 -6.91
CA LEU A 135 -5.82 2.08 -7.33
C LEU A 135 -6.59 3.26 -7.96
N PRO A 136 -6.14 4.50 -7.74
CA PRO A 136 -6.73 5.66 -8.38
C PRO A 136 -6.38 5.69 -9.86
N THR A 137 -7.34 6.09 -10.70
CA THR A 137 -7.11 6.40 -12.12
C THR A 137 -7.79 7.71 -12.48
N PRO A 138 -7.45 8.32 -13.61
CA PRO A 138 -8.15 9.52 -14.08
C PRO A 138 -9.67 9.31 -14.27
N GLY A 139 -10.08 8.06 -14.51
CA GLY A 139 -11.50 7.68 -14.66
C GLY A 139 -12.19 7.27 -13.38
N GLY A 140 -11.50 7.34 -12.23
CA GLY A 140 -11.99 6.92 -10.92
C GLY A 140 -11.25 5.69 -10.37
N PRO A 141 -11.68 5.18 -9.22
CA PRO A 141 -11.07 4.01 -8.58
C PRO A 141 -11.16 2.75 -9.45
N LEU A 142 -10.05 2.02 -9.54
CA LEU A 142 -9.93 0.77 -10.28
C LEU A 142 -9.66 -0.38 -9.33
N PRO A 143 -10.54 -1.42 -9.26
CA PRO A 143 -10.22 -2.65 -8.54
C PRO A 143 -9.13 -3.41 -9.31
N THR A 144 -8.02 -3.71 -8.64
CA THR A 144 -6.86 -4.34 -9.28
C THR A 144 -6.69 -5.78 -8.85
N TRP A 145 -6.60 -6.03 -7.57
CA TRP A 145 -6.46 -7.39 -7.04
C TRP A 145 -7.58 -7.71 -6.06
N SER A 146 -8.18 -8.87 -6.26
CA SER A 146 -9.13 -9.48 -5.32
C SER A 146 -8.47 -10.69 -4.67
N ASN A 147 -8.58 -10.82 -3.36
CA ASN A 147 -8.04 -11.93 -2.60
C ASN A 147 -9.17 -12.82 -2.09
N ALA A 148 -9.27 -14.01 -2.64
CA ALA A 148 -10.29 -14.99 -2.26
C ALA A 148 -9.95 -15.72 -0.93
N THR A 149 -8.72 -15.59 -0.43
CA THR A 149 -8.22 -16.28 0.77
C THR A 149 -7.54 -15.30 1.73
N PRO A 150 -8.25 -14.25 2.20
CA PRO A 150 -7.65 -13.22 3.05
C PRO A 150 -7.17 -13.76 4.41
N GLU A 151 -7.62 -14.92 4.84
CA GLU A 151 -7.19 -15.60 6.06
C GLU A 151 -5.78 -16.20 5.97
N ILE A 152 -5.24 -16.39 4.76
CA ILE A 152 -3.89 -16.94 4.56
C ILE A 152 -2.86 -15.84 4.73
N ASP A 153 -1.87 -16.08 5.61
CA ASP A 153 -0.69 -15.24 5.79
C ASP A 153 0.59 -16.00 5.41
N CYS A 154 1.37 -15.44 4.50
CA CYS A 154 2.66 -16.02 4.11
C CYS A 154 3.82 -15.58 5.02
N THR A 155 3.55 -14.83 6.08
CA THR A 155 4.54 -14.40 7.06
C THR A 155 4.33 -15.08 8.41
N ALA A 156 5.42 -15.24 9.19
CA ALA A 156 5.27 -15.52 10.61
C ALA A 156 4.70 -14.27 11.31
N ALA A 157 3.79 -14.47 12.27
CA ALA A 157 3.15 -13.39 13.04
C ALA A 157 4.13 -12.75 14.06
N ILE A 158 5.36 -12.46 13.64
CA ILE A 158 6.39 -11.77 14.41
C ILE A 158 6.17 -10.26 14.21
N GLN A 159 6.16 -9.53 15.30
CA GLN A 159 6.12 -8.06 15.20
C GLN A 159 7.39 -7.54 14.53
N GLY A 160 7.22 -6.53 13.69
CA GLY A 160 8.32 -5.83 13.06
C GLY A 160 8.29 -5.84 11.54
N ILE A 161 9.37 -5.36 10.97
CA ILE A 161 9.47 -5.00 9.55
C ILE A 161 10.59 -5.83 8.85
N ASN A 162 10.95 -6.96 9.43
CA ASN A 162 11.93 -7.86 8.82
C ASN A 162 11.38 -8.47 7.53
N ALA A 163 12.21 -8.53 6.50
CA ALA A 163 11.84 -9.14 5.24
C ALA A 163 11.62 -10.64 5.42
N GLN A 164 10.43 -11.13 5.07
CA GLN A 164 10.03 -12.54 5.19
C GLN A 164 9.49 -13.10 3.88
N ILE A 165 9.11 -12.23 2.94
CA ILE A 165 8.40 -12.60 1.71
C ILE A 165 9.36 -12.46 0.55
N THR A 166 9.53 -13.52 -0.24
CA THR A 166 10.26 -13.47 -1.50
C THR A 166 9.30 -13.15 -2.65
N LEU A 167 9.58 -12.08 -3.38
CA LEU A 167 8.90 -11.75 -4.62
C LEU A 167 9.71 -12.27 -5.81
N ASP A 168 9.04 -12.68 -6.86
CA ASP A 168 9.72 -13.10 -8.09
C ASP A 168 10.26 -11.93 -8.91
N TRP A 169 11.16 -12.20 -9.83
CA TRP A 169 11.76 -11.17 -10.66
C TRP A 169 10.75 -10.41 -11.52
N PRO A 170 9.78 -11.04 -12.18
CA PRO A 170 8.79 -10.30 -12.97
C PRO A 170 8.03 -9.26 -12.15
N LEU A 171 7.63 -9.58 -10.93
CA LEU A 171 6.94 -8.65 -10.04
C LEU A 171 7.88 -7.53 -9.58
N LEU A 172 9.10 -7.85 -9.14
CA LEU A 172 10.09 -6.86 -8.71
C LEU A 172 10.46 -5.89 -9.84
N GLU A 173 10.66 -6.39 -11.05
CA GLU A 173 10.96 -5.57 -12.23
C GLU A 173 9.79 -4.63 -12.58
N ALA A 174 8.55 -5.13 -12.51
CA ALA A 174 7.38 -4.33 -12.77
C ALA A 174 7.22 -3.20 -11.73
N LEU A 175 7.44 -3.51 -10.45
CA LEU A 175 7.38 -2.53 -9.35
C LEU A 175 8.50 -1.47 -9.43
N ALA A 176 9.63 -1.80 -10.04
CA ALA A 176 10.76 -0.89 -10.20
C ALA A 176 10.67 0.02 -11.45
N ARG A 177 9.69 -0.21 -12.34
CA ARG A 177 9.56 0.59 -13.56
C ARG A 177 9.06 2.00 -13.24
N ASP A 178 9.79 3.01 -13.73
CA ASP A 178 9.32 4.39 -13.77
C ASP A 178 8.51 4.67 -15.03
N LYS A 179 7.43 5.44 -14.91
CA LYS A 179 6.63 5.88 -16.06
C LYS A 179 7.48 6.60 -17.14
N ASN A 180 8.55 7.26 -16.74
CA ASN A 180 9.40 8.03 -17.62
C ASN A 180 10.30 7.17 -18.53
N ASN A 181 10.47 5.89 -18.22
CA ASN A 181 11.32 4.99 -19.01
C ASN A 181 10.56 4.24 -20.13
N THR A 182 9.25 4.40 -20.20
CA THR A 182 8.42 3.72 -21.21
C THR A 182 8.36 4.52 -22.53
N GLN A 183 8.82 5.79 -22.53
CA GLN A 183 8.82 6.63 -23.75
C GLN A 183 10.11 6.54 -24.59
N GLU A 184 11.18 5.90 -24.11
CA GLU A 184 12.45 5.79 -24.85
C GLU A 184 12.61 4.51 -25.68
N ILE A 185 11.63 3.60 -25.71
CA ILE A 185 11.71 2.36 -26.51
C ILE A 185 10.79 2.40 -27.75
N ALA A 186 10.27 3.55 -28.10
CA ALA A 186 9.52 3.76 -29.34
C ALA A 186 10.34 4.63 -30.32
N VAL A 187 11.43 4.05 -30.87
CA VAL A 187 12.09 4.50 -32.10
C VAL A 187 12.34 3.30 -32.99
#